data_30e5861d9649e583ee99216282224dcd
#
_entry.id   30e5861d9649e583ee99216282224dcd
#
_cell.length_a   1.000
_cell.length_b   1.000
_cell.length_c   1.000
_cell.angle_alpha   90.00
_cell.angle_beta   90.00
_cell.angle_gamma   90.00
#
_symmetry.space_group_name_H-M   'P 1'
#
loop_
_entity.id
_entity.type
_entity.pdbx_description
1 polymer ?
#
loop_
_entity_poly.entity_id
_entity_poly.type
_entity_poly.pdbx_seq_one_letter_code
_entity_poly.pdbx_strand_id
1 'polypeptide(L)'
;MQYILHTPLTKAALAPLKAGDTVLLSGVVYTARDAAHARMMELLDKGEPLPFPIEGAAVYYVGPTPERPGCAIGAAGPTTSGRMDAYTPRLLDLGLACMIGKGKRSEAVKQSVVKNSAVYLAAIGGAGALMADSVQSCEVIAWPDLGCEAVRKLVVKDFPLTVLLDTHGGDLYQSGPAAYLASREHQA
;
A
#
# COMPACT_ATOMS: atom_id res chain seq x y z
N MET A 1 12.46 8.10 11.37
CA MET A 1 11.52 9.00 12.11
C MET A 1 10.13 8.40 12.10
N GLN A 2 9.15 8.97 12.90
CA GLN A 2 7.75 8.54 12.85
C GLN A 2 6.89 9.70 12.36
N TYR A 3 6.00 9.40 11.40
CA TYR A 3 5.07 10.36 10.82
C TYR A 3 3.62 9.93 11.04
N ILE A 4 2.73 10.89 11.23
CA ILE A 4 1.28 10.68 11.30
C ILE A 4 0.70 11.25 10.02
N LEU A 5 0.03 10.39 9.24
CA LEU A 5 -0.54 10.76 7.93
C LEU A 5 -2.04 10.48 7.89
N HIS A 6 -2.75 11.29 7.12
CA HIS A 6 -4.19 11.14 6.89
C HIS A 6 -4.48 11.10 5.39
N THR A 7 -5.31 10.16 4.95
CA THR A 7 -5.80 10.12 3.57
C THR A 7 -6.96 11.12 3.37
N PRO A 8 -7.10 11.71 2.16
CA PRO A 8 -6.26 11.54 0.98
C PRO A 8 -4.88 12.16 1.16
N LEU A 9 -3.85 11.49 0.60
CA LEU A 9 -2.46 11.90 0.74
C LEU A 9 -2.09 12.96 -0.29
N THR A 10 -1.30 13.95 0.12
CA THR A 10 -0.77 14.97 -0.77
C THR A 10 0.73 14.78 -1.00
N LYS A 11 1.23 15.22 -2.15
CA LYS A 11 2.68 15.20 -2.43
C LYS A 11 3.50 15.92 -1.35
N ALA A 12 2.98 17.01 -0.81
CA ALA A 12 3.63 17.75 0.28
C ALA A 12 3.76 16.92 1.57
N ALA A 13 2.76 16.11 1.90
CA ALA A 13 2.80 15.23 3.07
C ALA A 13 3.76 14.05 2.87
N LEU A 14 3.97 13.60 1.63
CA LEU A 14 4.85 12.48 1.30
C LEU A 14 6.31 12.88 1.10
N ALA A 15 6.58 14.13 0.70
CA ALA A 15 7.92 14.62 0.38
C ALA A 15 8.96 14.47 1.51
N PRO A 16 8.64 14.62 2.81
CA PRO A 16 9.64 14.46 3.87
C PRO A 16 9.98 13.01 4.21
N LEU A 17 9.17 12.03 3.76
CA LEU A 17 9.35 10.61 4.09
C LEU A 17 10.61 10.04 3.45
N LYS A 18 11.32 9.20 4.20
CA LYS A 18 12.49 8.46 3.72
C LYS A 18 12.33 6.97 3.98
N ALA A 19 12.92 6.17 3.11
CA ALA A 19 12.99 4.72 3.30
C ALA A 19 13.52 4.36 4.70
N GLY A 20 12.78 3.53 5.44
CA GLY A 20 13.04 3.18 6.82
C GLY A 20 12.26 3.99 7.87
N ASP A 21 11.62 5.09 7.49
CA ASP A 21 10.72 5.81 8.40
C ASP A 21 9.47 4.99 8.72
N THR A 22 8.88 5.24 9.88
CA THR A 22 7.60 4.65 10.30
C THR A 22 6.45 5.63 10.07
N VAL A 23 5.29 5.09 9.70
CA VAL A 23 4.08 5.86 9.43
C VAL A 23 2.93 5.27 10.22
N LEU A 24 2.16 6.11 10.89
CA LEU A 24 0.83 5.81 11.41
C LEU A 24 -0.18 6.45 10.46
N LEU A 25 -0.86 5.62 9.65
CA LEU A 25 -1.81 6.08 8.64
C LEU A 25 -3.23 6.00 9.17
N SER A 26 -3.98 7.09 9.04
CA SER A 26 -5.41 7.15 9.38
C SER A 26 -6.23 7.62 8.18
N GLY A 27 -7.53 7.24 8.16
CA GLY A 27 -8.48 7.64 7.12
C GLY A 27 -8.86 6.50 6.20
N VAL A 28 -9.20 6.80 4.94
CA VAL A 28 -9.71 5.82 3.97
C VAL A 28 -8.55 5.13 3.24
N VAL A 29 -8.56 3.80 3.23
CA VAL A 29 -7.65 2.94 2.45
C VAL A 29 -8.49 1.98 1.61
N TYR A 30 -8.17 1.85 0.33
CA TYR A 30 -8.85 0.90 -0.56
C TYR A 30 -8.07 -0.41 -0.63
N THR A 31 -8.77 -1.54 -0.80
CA THR A 31 -8.11 -2.82 -1.05
C THR A 31 -8.18 -3.19 -2.52
N ALA A 32 -7.09 -3.68 -3.08
CA ALA A 32 -7.10 -4.28 -4.41
C ALA A 32 -5.95 -5.27 -4.55
N ARG A 33 -6.22 -6.43 -5.17
CA ARG A 33 -5.23 -7.42 -5.54
C ARG A 33 -5.29 -7.69 -7.04
N ASP A 34 -4.75 -8.81 -7.46
CA ASP A 34 -4.52 -9.18 -8.86
C ASP A 34 -5.78 -9.05 -9.72
N ALA A 35 -6.89 -9.69 -9.33
CA ALA A 35 -8.12 -9.69 -10.10
C ALA A 35 -8.77 -8.29 -10.14
N ALA A 36 -8.76 -7.58 -9.01
CA ALA A 36 -9.27 -6.20 -8.96
C ALA A 36 -8.43 -5.26 -9.84
N HIS A 37 -7.09 -5.38 -9.83
CA HIS A 37 -6.22 -4.58 -10.71
C HIS A 37 -6.49 -4.86 -12.19
N ALA A 38 -6.66 -6.13 -12.57
CA ALA A 38 -7.01 -6.49 -13.95
C ALA A 38 -8.31 -5.79 -14.40
N ARG A 39 -9.36 -5.86 -13.58
CA ARG A 39 -10.64 -5.18 -13.87
C ARG A 39 -10.51 -3.65 -13.90
N MET A 40 -9.69 -3.06 -13.04
CA MET A 40 -9.40 -1.63 -13.12
C MET A 40 -8.74 -1.25 -14.44
N MET A 41 -7.83 -2.07 -14.98
CA MET A 41 -7.25 -1.82 -16.30
C MET A 41 -8.28 -1.89 -17.41
N GLU A 42 -9.20 -2.87 -17.36
CA GLU A 42 -10.30 -2.98 -18.33
C GLU A 42 -11.21 -1.75 -18.33
N LEU A 43 -11.54 -1.20 -17.15
CA LEU A 43 -12.29 0.06 -17.04
C LEU A 43 -11.53 1.22 -17.69
N LEU A 44 -10.25 1.36 -17.36
CA LEU A 44 -9.42 2.44 -17.92
C LEU A 44 -9.24 2.31 -19.44
N ASP A 45 -9.18 1.11 -19.98
CA ASP A 45 -9.10 0.86 -21.44
C ASP A 45 -10.40 1.24 -22.15
N LYS A 46 -11.53 1.17 -21.45
CA LYS A 46 -12.85 1.60 -21.95
C LYS A 46 -13.13 3.09 -21.69
N GLY A 47 -12.25 3.80 -20.99
CA GLY A 47 -12.50 5.18 -20.57
C GLY A 47 -13.54 5.30 -19.45
N GLU A 48 -13.79 4.22 -18.72
CA GLU A 48 -14.73 4.17 -17.61
C GLU A 48 -14.03 4.55 -16.29
N PRO A 49 -14.78 5.13 -15.32
CA PRO A 49 -14.22 5.55 -14.05
C PRO A 49 -13.82 4.34 -13.20
N LEU A 50 -12.76 4.52 -12.38
CA LEU A 50 -12.38 3.56 -11.35
C LEU A 50 -13.43 3.50 -10.23
N PRO A 51 -13.52 2.39 -9.46
CA PRO A 51 -14.53 2.21 -8.41
C PRO A 51 -14.32 3.12 -7.18
N PHE A 52 -13.23 3.89 -7.16
CA PHE A 52 -12.91 4.86 -6.09
C PHE A 52 -12.08 6.02 -6.65
N PRO A 53 -12.09 7.18 -5.97
CA PRO A 53 -11.22 8.31 -6.31
C PRO A 53 -9.76 7.90 -6.18
N ILE A 54 -9.00 7.97 -7.27
CA ILE A 54 -7.60 7.50 -7.28
C ILE A 54 -6.61 8.55 -6.79
N GLU A 55 -6.92 9.84 -7.01
CA GLU A 55 -6.03 10.94 -6.63
C GLU A 55 -5.84 11.03 -5.11
N GLY A 56 -4.61 10.95 -4.65
CA GLY A 56 -4.28 10.95 -3.23
C GLY A 56 -4.65 9.65 -2.50
N ALA A 57 -5.13 8.63 -3.19
CA ALA A 57 -5.55 7.38 -2.59
C ALA A 57 -4.37 6.55 -2.05
N ALA A 58 -4.68 5.75 -1.04
CA ALA A 58 -3.84 4.65 -0.57
C ALA A 58 -4.52 3.32 -0.92
N VAL A 59 -3.76 2.39 -1.54
CA VAL A 59 -4.26 1.05 -1.90
C VAL A 59 -3.47 0.00 -1.15
N TYR A 60 -4.18 -0.83 -0.39
CA TYR A 60 -3.63 -1.95 0.36
C TYR A 60 -3.80 -3.26 -0.43
N TYR A 61 -2.70 -3.91 -0.71
CA TYR A 61 -2.66 -5.18 -1.41
C TYR A 61 -2.94 -6.31 -0.42
N VAL A 62 -4.22 -6.53 -0.14
CA VAL A 62 -4.72 -7.49 0.84
C VAL A 62 -5.95 -8.21 0.33
N GLY A 63 -6.08 -9.49 0.67
CA GLY A 63 -7.31 -10.25 0.59
C GLY A 63 -7.62 -10.75 2.01
N PRO A 64 -8.47 -10.05 2.77
CA PRO A 64 -8.73 -10.40 4.15
C PRO A 64 -9.47 -11.73 4.26
N THR A 65 -9.28 -12.41 5.39
CA THR A 65 -10.15 -13.53 5.75
C THR A 65 -11.54 -13.01 6.13
N PRO A 66 -12.57 -13.87 6.13
CA PRO A 66 -13.88 -13.50 6.63
C PRO A 66 -13.80 -12.91 8.04
N GLU A 67 -14.63 -11.91 8.30
CA GLU A 67 -14.73 -11.26 9.61
C GLU A 67 -15.32 -12.19 10.66
N ARG A 68 -14.89 -12.01 11.90
CA ARG A 68 -15.51 -12.64 13.08
C ARG A 68 -16.64 -11.76 13.62
N PRO A 69 -17.61 -12.31 14.34
CA PRO A 69 -18.64 -11.50 14.99
C PRO A 69 -18.02 -10.36 15.81
N GLY A 70 -18.47 -9.13 15.58
CA GLY A 70 -17.98 -7.93 16.25
C GLY A 70 -16.68 -7.33 15.70
N CYS A 71 -16.08 -7.93 14.67
CA CYS A 71 -14.89 -7.38 14.00
C CYS A 71 -15.26 -6.72 12.66
N ALA A 72 -14.62 -5.62 12.34
CA ALA A 72 -14.84 -4.91 11.06
C ALA A 72 -14.29 -5.70 9.86
N ILE A 73 -13.26 -6.54 10.09
CA ILE A 73 -12.55 -7.31 9.07
C ILE A 73 -11.91 -8.54 9.72
N GLY A 74 -11.64 -9.58 8.95
CA GLY A 74 -10.80 -10.70 9.39
C GLY A 74 -9.31 -10.37 9.30
N ALA A 75 -8.44 -11.38 9.44
CA ALA A 75 -7.01 -11.17 9.34
C ALA A 75 -6.64 -10.50 7.99
N ALA A 76 -5.95 -9.36 8.06
CA ALA A 76 -5.67 -8.48 6.93
C ALA A 76 -4.15 -8.38 6.65
N GLY A 77 -3.49 -9.52 6.46
CA GLY A 77 -2.07 -9.57 6.11
C GLY A 77 -1.78 -9.19 4.66
N PRO A 78 -0.67 -8.47 4.39
CA PRO A 78 -0.34 -8.02 3.03
C PRO A 78 0.02 -9.19 2.11
N THR A 79 -0.38 -9.09 0.82
CA THR A 79 0.12 -9.98 -0.23
C THR A 79 1.42 -9.44 -0.84
N THR A 80 2.11 -10.28 -1.64
CA THR A 80 3.33 -9.88 -2.37
C THR A 80 3.00 -8.86 -3.44
N SER A 81 3.59 -7.66 -3.31
CA SER A 81 3.23 -6.49 -4.13
C SER A 81 3.73 -6.54 -5.57
N GLY A 82 4.82 -7.28 -5.85
CA GLY A 82 5.37 -7.44 -7.20
C GLY A 82 4.38 -8.03 -8.21
N ARG A 83 3.33 -8.70 -7.74
CA ARG A 83 2.26 -9.23 -8.61
C ARG A 83 1.44 -8.11 -9.27
N MET A 84 1.38 -6.92 -8.65
CA MET A 84 0.68 -5.75 -9.17
C MET A 84 1.57 -4.82 -10.00
N ASP A 85 2.85 -5.17 -10.21
CA ASP A 85 3.82 -4.28 -10.86
C ASP A 85 3.45 -3.90 -12.29
N ALA A 86 2.79 -4.80 -13.02
CA ALA A 86 2.34 -4.53 -14.38
C ALA A 86 1.27 -3.41 -14.46
N TYR A 87 0.51 -3.22 -13.39
CA TYR A 87 -0.61 -2.26 -13.33
C TYR A 87 -0.22 -0.95 -12.66
N THR A 88 0.71 -1.02 -11.71
CA THR A 88 1.03 0.06 -10.78
C THR A 88 1.45 1.37 -11.45
N PRO A 89 2.34 1.41 -12.48
CA PRO A 89 2.76 2.67 -13.09
C PRO A 89 1.58 3.49 -13.64
N ARG A 90 0.61 2.82 -14.28
CA ARG A 90 -0.58 3.48 -14.83
C ARG A 90 -1.45 4.11 -13.75
N LEU A 91 -1.61 3.45 -12.60
CA LEU A 91 -2.37 3.98 -11.46
C LEU A 91 -1.64 5.14 -10.80
N LEU A 92 -0.32 5.09 -10.69
CA LEU A 92 0.51 6.19 -10.19
C LEU A 92 0.40 7.42 -11.11
N ASP A 93 0.39 7.23 -12.42
CA ASP A 93 0.21 8.31 -13.41
C ASP A 93 -1.19 8.97 -13.31
N LEU A 94 -2.18 8.26 -12.74
CA LEU A 94 -3.52 8.77 -12.46
C LEU A 94 -3.67 9.41 -11.07
N GLY A 95 -2.59 9.47 -10.27
CA GLY A 95 -2.59 10.14 -8.97
C GLY A 95 -2.67 9.22 -7.76
N LEU A 96 -2.53 7.89 -7.92
CA LEU A 96 -2.35 7.00 -6.76
C LEU A 96 -1.14 7.46 -5.95
N ALA A 97 -1.33 7.78 -4.67
CA ALA A 97 -0.30 8.36 -3.83
C ALA A 97 0.47 7.33 -3.00
N CYS A 98 -0.17 6.23 -2.63
CA CYS A 98 0.41 5.25 -1.72
C CYS A 98 -0.02 3.83 -2.06
N MET A 99 0.95 2.94 -2.11
CA MET A 99 0.76 1.49 -2.16
C MET A 99 1.16 0.90 -0.82
N ILE A 100 0.37 -0.04 -0.31
CA ILE A 100 0.66 -0.75 0.94
C ILE A 100 0.74 -2.24 0.66
N GLY A 101 1.84 -2.87 1.05
CA GLY A 101 2.03 -4.30 0.79
C GLY A 101 3.31 -4.86 1.38
N LYS A 102 3.90 -5.86 0.74
CA LYS A 102 5.21 -6.45 1.10
C LYS A 102 5.99 -6.92 -0.12
N GLY A 103 7.29 -7.07 0.05
CA GLY A 103 8.19 -7.58 -0.99
C GLY A 103 8.73 -6.48 -1.91
N LYS A 104 9.71 -6.87 -2.72
CA LYS A 104 10.38 -5.96 -3.66
C LYS A 104 9.46 -5.55 -4.80
N ARG A 105 9.76 -4.41 -5.41
CA ARG A 105 9.07 -3.90 -6.60
C ARG A 105 10.03 -3.87 -7.79
N SER A 106 9.47 -3.94 -9.00
CA SER A 106 10.23 -3.81 -10.24
C SER A 106 10.83 -2.41 -10.39
N GLU A 107 11.84 -2.30 -11.23
CA GLU A 107 12.50 -1.02 -11.51
C GLU A 107 11.53 0.00 -12.13
N ALA A 108 10.62 -0.45 -13.01
CA ALA A 108 9.59 0.38 -13.60
C ALA A 108 8.68 1.03 -12.52
N VAL A 109 8.31 0.27 -11.48
CA VAL A 109 7.51 0.80 -10.35
C VAL A 109 8.34 1.79 -9.53
N LYS A 110 9.61 1.51 -9.24
CA LYS A 110 10.48 2.43 -8.50
C LYS A 110 10.61 3.78 -9.20
N GLN A 111 10.86 3.78 -10.51
CA GLN A 111 10.94 4.99 -11.33
C GLN A 111 9.60 5.74 -11.34
N SER A 112 8.48 5.02 -11.44
CA SER A 112 7.15 5.60 -11.41
C SER A 112 6.80 6.22 -10.04
N VAL A 113 7.26 5.62 -8.94
CA VAL A 113 7.12 6.17 -7.57
C VAL A 113 7.78 7.54 -7.48
N VAL A 114 9.03 7.66 -7.94
CA VAL A 114 9.76 8.94 -7.94
C VAL A 114 9.09 9.97 -8.87
N LYS A 115 8.78 9.57 -10.10
CA LYS A 115 8.12 10.41 -11.10
C LYS A 115 6.83 11.05 -10.57
N ASN A 116 6.02 10.27 -9.86
CA ASN A 116 4.71 10.69 -9.39
C ASN A 116 4.71 11.24 -7.95
N SER A 117 5.87 11.28 -7.28
CA SER A 117 6.00 11.66 -5.87
C SER A 117 5.11 10.83 -4.95
N ALA A 118 5.01 9.54 -5.24
CA ALA A 118 4.26 8.55 -4.47
C ALA A 118 5.17 7.80 -3.49
N VAL A 119 4.58 6.94 -2.65
CA VAL A 119 5.33 6.09 -1.72
C VAL A 119 4.85 4.65 -1.75
N TYR A 120 5.74 3.73 -1.39
CA TYR A 120 5.38 2.36 -1.12
C TYR A 120 5.69 2.04 0.33
N LEU A 121 4.65 1.63 1.07
CA LEU A 121 4.71 1.33 2.50
C LEU A 121 4.60 -0.18 2.73
N ALA A 122 5.35 -0.69 3.69
CA ALA A 122 5.22 -2.07 4.16
C ALA A 122 4.16 -2.18 5.24
N ALA A 123 3.25 -3.14 5.08
CA ALA A 123 2.56 -3.77 6.19
C ALA A 123 3.32 -5.05 6.59
N ILE A 124 3.32 -5.39 7.88
CA ILE A 124 4.11 -6.52 8.40
C ILE A 124 3.46 -7.85 7.98
N GLY A 125 4.22 -8.66 7.23
CA GLY A 125 3.81 -10.02 6.89
C GLY A 125 3.74 -10.92 8.13
N GLY A 126 2.70 -11.77 8.21
CA GLY A 126 2.44 -12.62 9.38
C GLY A 126 1.66 -11.93 10.51
N ALA A 127 1.56 -10.60 10.52
CA ALA A 127 0.85 -9.82 11.53
C ALA A 127 -0.59 -9.43 11.09
N GLY A 128 -1.27 -10.30 10.34
CA GLY A 128 -2.59 -10.00 9.77
C GLY A 128 -3.66 -9.63 10.80
N ALA A 129 -3.61 -10.20 12.00
CA ALA A 129 -4.51 -9.85 13.10
C ALA A 129 -4.23 -8.42 13.59
N LEU A 130 -2.96 -8.07 13.83
CA LEU A 130 -2.55 -6.72 14.24
C LEU A 130 -2.92 -5.66 13.19
N MET A 131 -2.78 -5.99 11.91
CA MET A 131 -3.22 -5.08 10.84
C MET A 131 -4.73 -4.87 10.86
N ALA A 132 -5.51 -5.93 11.14
CA ALA A 132 -6.96 -5.85 11.26
C ALA A 132 -7.43 -4.98 12.43
N ASP A 133 -6.71 -4.97 13.54
CA ASP A 133 -7.04 -4.15 14.73
C ASP A 133 -7.05 -2.65 14.44
N SER A 134 -6.30 -2.20 13.42
CA SER A 134 -6.31 -0.81 12.99
C SER A 134 -7.53 -0.46 12.11
N VAL A 135 -8.31 -1.45 11.66
CA VAL A 135 -9.46 -1.24 10.78
C VAL A 135 -10.72 -0.98 11.60
N GLN A 136 -11.29 0.21 11.44
CA GLN A 136 -12.50 0.64 12.15
C GLN A 136 -13.78 0.24 11.40
N SER A 137 -13.73 0.21 10.07
CA SER A 137 -14.85 -0.25 9.22
C SER A 137 -14.34 -0.80 7.90
N CYS A 138 -15.12 -1.69 7.31
CA CYS A 138 -14.83 -2.34 6.03
C CYS A 138 -16.13 -2.46 5.22
N GLU A 139 -16.13 -1.94 4.00
CA GLU A 139 -17.25 -1.96 3.06
C GLU A 139 -16.79 -2.50 1.71
N VAL A 140 -17.49 -3.46 1.13
CA VAL A 140 -17.27 -3.90 -0.25
C VAL A 140 -17.91 -2.87 -1.18
N ILE A 141 -17.09 -2.21 -2.00
CA ILE A 141 -17.55 -1.12 -2.90
C ILE A 141 -17.57 -1.54 -4.37
N ALA A 142 -16.84 -2.60 -4.76
CA ALA A 142 -16.87 -3.12 -6.11
C ALA A 142 -16.53 -4.60 -6.17
N TRP A 143 -17.08 -5.27 -7.16
CA TRP A 143 -16.80 -6.66 -7.56
C TRP A 143 -16.90 -7.67 -6.41
N PRO A 144 -18.06 -7.78 -5.74
CA PRO A 144 -18.26 -8.73 -4.64
C PRO A 144 -18.06 -10.19 -5.07
N ASP A 145 -18.20 -10.49 -6.36
CA ASP A 145 -17.93 -11.80 -6.96
C ASP A 145 -16.47 -12.22 -6.86
N LEU A 146 -15.53 -11.29 -6.67
CA LEU A 146 -14.12 -11.59 -6.43
C LEU A 146 -13.82 -12.07 -4.99
N GLY A 147 -14.80 -12.12 -4.11
CA GLY A 147 -14.64 -12.62 -2.75
C GLY A 147 -13.61 -11.81 -1.94
N CYS A 148 -12.52 -12.45 -1.52
CA CYS A 148 -11.46 -11.77 -0.76
C CYS A 148 -10.69 -10.74 -1.59
N GLU A 149 -10.75 -10.80 -2.93
CA GLU A 149 -10.13 -9.83 -3.85
C GLU A 149 -11.08 -8.71 -4.27
N ALA A 150 -12.32 -8.69 -3.79
CA ALA A 150 -13.23 -7.56 -3.99
C ALA A 150 -12.59 -6.26 -3.51
N VAL A 151 -12.89 -5.16 -4.21
CA VAL A 151 -12.44 -3.84 -3.74
C VAL A 151 -13.25 -3.44 -2.52
N ARG A 152 -12.53 -3.16 -1.44
CA ARG A 152 -13.12 -2.68 -0.19
C ARG A 152 -12.64 -1.28 0.11
N LYS A 153 -13.49 -0.51 0.76
CA LYS A 153 -13.16 0.74 1.42
C LYS A 153 -13.00 0.45 2.91
N LEU A 154 -11.79 0.64 3.40
CA LEU A 154 -11.46 0.53 4.81
C LEU A 154 -11.37 1.94 5.41
N VAL A 155 -11.84 2.11 6.64
CA VAL A 155 -11.48 3.24 7.48
C VAL A 155 -10.48 2.71 8.49
N VAL A 156 -9.26 3.25 8.47
CA VAL A 156 -8.19 2.83 9.38
C VAL A 156 -7.83 3.95 10.36
N LYS A 157 -7.32 3.55 11.52
CA LYS A 157 -6.80 4.47 12.54
C LYS A 157 -5.44 3.96 13.00
N ASP A 158 -4.44 4.85 12.95
CA ASP A 158 -3.06 4.61 13.37
C ASP A 158 -2.46 3.32 12.79
N PHE A 159 -2.78 3.04 11.51
CA PHE A 159 -2.33 1.84 10.80
C PHE A 159 -0.79 1.85 10.68
N PRO A 160 -0.08 0.90 11.33
CA PRO A 160 1.37 0.97 11.47
C PRO A 160 2.07 0.45 10.20
N LEU A 161 2.86 1.30 9.57
CA LEU A 161 3.52 1.04 8.30
C LEU A 161 4.99 1.48 8.35
N THR A 162 5.80 0.95 7.43
CA THR A 162 7.19 1.38 7.23
C THR A 162 7.41 1.79 5.77
N VAL A 163 8.10 2.90 5.53
CA VAL A 163 8.44 3.36 4.19
C VAL A 163 9.45 2.41 3.55
N LEU A 164 9.08 1.78 2.45
CA LEU A 164 9.94 0.92 1.64
C LEU A 164 10.56 1.66 0.46
N LEU A 165 9.73 2.40 -0.30
CA LEU A 165 10.18 3.28 -1.38
C LEU A 165 9.66 4.68 -1.09
N ASP A 166 10.56 5.65 -1.14
CA ASP A 166 10.25 7.07 -0.94
C ASP A 166 10.22 7.86 -2.27
N THR A 167 9.82 9.12 -2.18
CA THR A 167 9.72 10.02 -3.34
C THR A 167 11.07 10.43 -3.92
N HIS A 168 12.19 10.06 -3.28
CA HIS A 168 13.56 10.46 -3.65
C HIS A 168 14.35 9.31 -4.27
N GLY A 169 13.76 8.10 -4.38
CA GLY A 169 14.41 6.91 -4.89
C GLY A 169 15.06 6.04 -3.82
N GLY A 170 14.83 6.34 -2.53
CA GLY A 170 15.25 5.47 -1.43
C GLY A 170 14.54 4.11 -1.51
N ASP A 171 15.28 3.02 -1.27
CA ASP A 171 14.79 1.64 -1.27
C ASP A 171 15.33 0.89 -0.04
N LEU A 172 14.45 0.63 0.92
CA LEU A 172 14.82 -0.06 2.17
C LEU A 172 15.29 -1.50 1.94
N TYR A 173 14.82 -2.16 0.89
CA TYR A 173 15.29 -3.51 0.54
C TYR A 173 16.74 -3.53 0.02
N GLN A 174 17.27 -2.37 -0.37
CA GLN A 174 18.70 -2.21 -0.72
C GLN A 174 19.48 -1.64 0.45
N SER A 175 19.05 -0.52 1.03
CA SER A 175 19.78 0.19 2.08
C SER A 175 19.80 -0.57 3.41
N GLY A 176 18.72 -1.25 3.79
CA GLY A 176 18.63 -1.97 5.05
C GLY A 176 19.64 -3.11 5.20
N PRO A 177 19.71 -4.08 4.27
CA PRO A 177 20.72 -5.13 4.31
C PRO A 177 22.14 -4.59 4.24
N ALA A 178 22.41 -3.58 3.40
CA ALA A 178 23.74 -2.97 3.28
C ALA A 178 24.20 -2.32 4.60
N ALA A 179 23.31 -1.56 5.25
CA ALA A 179 23.59 -0.95 6.55
C ALA A 179 23.85 -2.00 7.65
N TYR A 180 23.08 -3.09 7.65
CA TYR A 180 23.28 -4.18 8.60
C TYR A 180 24.63 -4.87 8.42
N LEU A 181 25.03 -5.20 7.18
CA LEU A 181 26.32 -5.82 6.89
C LEU A 181 27.47 -4.91 7.30
N ALA A 182 27.42 -3.62 6.96
CA ALA A 182 28.44 -2.66 7.37
C ALA A 182 28.57 -2.53 8.89
N SER A 183 27.46 -2.61 9.64
CA SER A 183 27.51 -2.58 11.11
C SER A 183 28.20 -3.80 11.73
N ARG A 184 28.17 -4.96 11.07
CA ARG A 184 28.84 -6.18 11.54
C ARG A 184 30.33 -6.19 11.27
N GLU A 185 30.78 -5.58 10.17
CA GLU A 185 32.22 -5.47 9.85
C GLU A 185 32.96 -4.60 10.85
N HIS A 186 32.28 -3.65 11.52
CA HIS A 186 32.86 -2.82 12.58
C HIS A 186 32.89 -3.49 13.98
N GLN A 187 32.26 -4.65 14.11
CA GLN A 187 32.18 -5.41 15.38
C GLN A 187 33.10 -6.66 15.38
N ALA A 188 33.72 -6.98 14.26
CA ALA A 188 34.68 -8.09 14.09
C ALA A 188 36.12 -7.57 14.11
#